data_3cd76b01e35c8d5c6321fe43868a5cb7
#
_entry.id   3cd76b01e35c8d5c6321fe43868a5cb7
#
_cell.length_a   1.000
_cell.length_b   1.000
_cell.length_c   1.000
_cell.angle_alpha   90.00
_cell.angle_beta   90.00
_cell.angle_gamma   90.00
#
_symmetry.space_group_name_H-M   'P 1'
#
loop_
_entity.id
_entity.type
_entity.pdbx_description
1 polymer ?
#
loop_
_entity_poly.entity_id
_entity_poly.type
_entity_poly.pdbx_seq_one_letter_code
_entity_poly.pdbx_strand_id
1 'polypeptide(L)'
;MVGSDWADGDSFPVKLPDAREIVLRLYYVDCNETSARTETDQRRVRDQSSYFGIDDHQVTLASGRRAAEEVRQLLAKPFTVHTAFASAPGRSAKPRTYGFVTLSDGRDLGEVLVGEGLARSFGLRRGTPDGLTTAAAEAQMDDLELGAAIARRGIWAETDAQRLVSLREARRVEERELEEAFGRPGGEPFDPNTASVDQIMLLPGIGEVLAERIVEGRPYKSVDDLRRVPGIGEKVFAGFKDSLQIAP
;
A
#
# COMPACT_ATOMS: atom_id res chain seq x y z
N MET A 1 17.39 -4.61 -12.13
CA MET A 1 16.89 -3.54 -11.26
C MET A 1 17.84 -2.35 -11.35
N VAL A 2 17.33 -1.11 -11.27
CA VAL A 2 18.16 0.11 -11.18
C VAL A 2 18.32 0.44 -9.69
N GLY A 3 19.52 0.76 -9.24
CA GLY A 3 19.77 1.12 -7.84
C GLY A 3 19.03 2.42 -7.47
N SER A 4 18.34 2.42 -6.35
CA SER A 4 17.68 3.61 -5.81
C SER A 4 17.54 3.52 -4.30
N ASP A 5 17.68 4.65 -3.61
CA ASP A 5 17.62 4.74 -2.16
C ASP A 5 16.17 4.69 -1.62
N TRP A 6 15.18 4.79 -2.52
CA TRP A 6 13.75 4.80 -2.17
C TRP A 6 13.02 3.50 -2.53
N ALA A 7 13.67 2.56 -3.22
CA ALA A 7 13.06 1.28 -3.55
C ALA A 7 12.76 0.50 -2.27
N ASP A 8 11.52 0.09 -2.15
CA ASP A 8 11.05 -0.88 -1.16
C ASP A 8 10.92 -2.28 -1.78
N GLY A 9 10.47 -3.26 -1.00
CA GLY A 9 10.42 -4.63 -1.49
C GLY A 9 9.34 -4.89 -2.55
N ASP A 10 8.32 -4.05 -2.67
CA ASP A 10 7.20 -4.23 -3.59
C ASP A 10 7.11 -3.18 -4.70
N SER A 11 7.92 -2.11 -4.61
CA SER A 11 8.01 -1.05 -5.60
C SER A 11 9.46 -0.71 -5.87
N PHE A 12 9.91 -0.85 -7.11
CA PHE A 12 11.31 -0.62 -7.48
C PHE A 12 11.47 -0.25 -8.95
N PRO A 13 12.52 0.53 -9.30
CA PRO A 13 12.80 0.88 -10.69
C PRO A 13 13.38 -0.30 -11.45
N VAL A 14 12.86 -0.52 -12.66
CA VAL A 14 13.39 -1.49 -13.62
C VAL A 14 13.70 -0.80 -14.94
N LYS A 15 14.77 -1.24 -15.58
CA LYS A 15 15.16 -0.81 -16.92
C LYS A 15 14.70 -1.87 -17.91
N LEU A 16 13.89 -1.45 -18.87
CA LEU A 16 13.37 -2.29 -19.94
C LEU A 16 14.44 -2.49 -21.04
N PRO A 17 14.30 -3.49 -21.93
CA PRO A 17 15.22 -3.72 -23.05
C PRO A 17 15.39 -2.52 -23.99
N ASP A 18 14.37 -1.69 -24.13
CA ASP A 18 14.38 -0.44 -24.93
C ASP A 18 14.99 0.76 -24.19
N ALA A 19 15.69 0.53 -23.09
CA ALA A 19 16.32 1.50 -22.22
C ALA A 19 15.38 2.43 -21.42
N ARG A 20 14.05 2.31 -21.57
CA ARG A 20 13.10 3.03 -20.71
C ARG A 20 13.19 2.52 -19.29
N GLU A 21 13.02 3.42 -18.33
CA GLU A 21 12.88 3.09 -16.93
C GLU A 21 11.42 3.23 -16.50
N ILE A 22 10.92 2.23 -15.81
CA ILE A 22 9.60 2.26 -15.16
C ILE A 22 9.78 1.96 -13.67
N VAL A 23 8.85 2.43 -12.85
CA VAL A 23 8.72 1.96 -11.48
C VAL A 23 7.70 0.83 -11.48
N LEU A 24 8.16 -0.37 -11.17
CA LEU A 24 7.30 -1.53 -11.04
C LEU A 24 6.67 -1.56 -9.65
N ARG A 25 5.40 -1.91 -9.56
CA ARG A 25 4.69 -2.28 -8.32
C ARG A 25 4.18 -3.71 -8.48
N LEU A 26 4.45 -4.56 -7.50
CA LEU A 26 3.98 -5.94 -7.54
C LEU A 26 2.46 -6.03 -7.29
N TYR A 27 1.80 -6.96 -7.97
CA TYR A 27 0.47 -7.41 -7.61
C TYR A 27 0.51 -8.25 -6.35
N TYR A 28 -0.53 -8.25 -5.53
CA TYR A 28 -0.71 -9.06 -4.32
C TYR A 28 0.27 -8.82 -3.18
N VAL A 29 1.24 -7.96 -3.31
CA VAL A 29 2.37 -7.83 -2.37
C VAL A 29 2.36 -6.46 -1.72
N ASP A 30 2.46 -6.43 -0.40
CA ASP A 30 2.73 -5.24 0.38
C ASP A 30 3.87 -5.53 1.37
N CYS A 31 5.05 -5.04 1.05
CA CYS A 31 6.20 -5.06 1.94
C CYS A 31 6.08 -3.97 2.98
N ASN A 32 6.68 -4.20 4.15
CA ASN A 32 6.72 -3.18 5.17
C ASN A 32 7.51 -1.95 4.71
N GLU A 33 7.15 -0.79 5.26
CA GLU A 33 7.85 0.46 5.01
C GLU A 33 9.30 0.37 5.48
N THR A 34 10.19 1.04 4.74
CA THR A 34 11.63 1.12 5.07
C THR A 34 11.97 2.31 5.95
N SER A 35 11.08 3.32 5.99
CA SER A 35 11.23 4.55 6.77
C SER A 35 9.87 5.08 7.23
N ALA A 36 9.86 5.98 8.21
CA ALA A 36 8.66 6.62 8.76
C ALA A 36 8.87 8.15 8.82
N ARG A 37 9.24 8.75 7.69
CA ARG A 37 9.62 10.17 7.63
C ARG A 37 8.42 11.10 7.53
N THR A 38 7.35 10.67 6.88
CA THR A 38 6.11 11.42 6.73
C THR A 38 5.02 10.88 7.65
N GLU A 39 3.98 11.65 7.90
CA GLU A 39 2.80 11.20 8.65
C GLU A 39 2.16 9.96 8.01
N THR A 40 2.09 9.94 6.70
CA THR A 40 1.57 8.78 5.96
C THR A 40 2.45 7.54 6.12
N ASP A 41 3.79 7.67 6.07
CA ASP A 41 4.68 6.54 6.35
C ASP A 41 4.45 6.01 7.76
N GLN A 42 4.34 6.92 8.75
CA GLN A 42 4.08 6.55 10.14
C GLN A 42 2.75 5.82 10.30
N ARG A 43 1.69 6.27 9.61
CA ARG A 43 0.40 5.59 9.59
C ARG A 43 0.55 4.18 9.00
N ARG A 44 1.17 4.04 7.84
CA ARG A 44 1.39 2.74 7.20
C ARG A 44 2.20 1.80 8.08
N VAL A 45 3.24 2.29 8.76
CA VAL A 45 4.00 1.49 9.72
C VAL A 45 3.12 1.02 10.87
N ARG A 46 2.24 1.88 11.43
CA ARG A 46 1.27 1.47 12.47
C ARG A 46 0.33 0.38 11.97
N ASP A 47 -0.20 0.55 10.75
CA ASP A 47 -1.09 -0.40 10.10
C ASP A 47 -0.42 -1.76 9.90
N GLN A 48 0.80 -1.76 9.38
CA GLN A 48 1.57 -2.97 9.15
C GLN A 48 1.98 -3.64 10.46
N SER A 49 2.40 -2.87 11.46
CA SER A 49 2.71 -3.39 12.81
C SER A 49 1.51 -4.06 13.44
N SER A 50 0.33 -3.44 13.37
CA SER A 50 -0.93 -4.01 13.89
C SER A 50 -1.32 -5.27 13.13
N TYR A 51 -1.13 -5.30 11.80
CA TYR A 51 -1.41 -6.48 10.99
C TYR A 51 -0.58 -7.70 11.45
N PHE A 52 0.71 -7.50 11.71
CA PHE A 52 1.63 -8.55 12.13
C PHE A 52 1.65 -8.79 13.64
N GLY A 53 0.91 -8.03 14.44
CA GLY A 53 0.90 -8.16 15.90
C GLY A 53 2.21 -7.73 16.55
N ILE A 54 2.81 -6.65 16.09
CA ILE A 54 4.10 -6.12 16.52
C ILE A 54 3.90 -4.73 17.15
N ASP A 55 4.39 -4.54 18.38
CA ASP A 55 4.32 -3.25 19.05
C ASP A 55 5.46 -2.31 18.67
N ASP A 56 6.66 -2.87 18.49
CA ASP A 56 7.83 -2.07 18.16
C ASP A 56 7.89 -1.81 16.65
N HIS A 57 7.55 -0.60 16.27
CA HIS A 57 7.61 -0.15 14.87
C HIS A 57 9.01 -0.26 14.26
N GLN A 58 10.09 -0.30 15.06
CA GLN A 58 11.44 -0.50 14.53
C GLN A 58 11.63 -1.91 13.97
N VAL A 59 10.95 -2.90 14.54
CA VAL A 59 10.93 -4.28 14.00
C VAL A 59 10.26 -4.28 12.62
N THR A 60 9.14 -3.61 12.47
CA THR A 60 8.42 -3.48 11.18
C THR A 60 9.30 -2.78 10.13
N LEU A 61 9.95 -1.67 10.49
CA LEU A 61 10.88 -0.96 9.59
C LEU A 61 12.11 -1.81 9.23
N ALA A 62 12.64 -2.57 10.18
CA ALA A 62 13.76 -3.49 9.93
C ALA A 62 13.37 -4.59 8.95
N SER A 63 12.16 -5.14 9.08
CA SER A 63 11.60 -6.11 8.13
C SER A 63 11.47 -5.52 6.73
N GLY A 64 10.98 -4.29 6.59
CA GLY A 64 10.90 -3.60 5.29
C GLY A 64 12.29 -3.44 4.63
N ARG A 65 13.28 -3.02 5.40
CA ARG A 65 14.68 -2.93 4.88
C ARG A 65 15.24 -4.28 4.47
N ARG A 66 14.91 -5.35 5.22
CA ARG A 66 15.31 -6.72 4.86
C ARG A 66 14.63 -7.17 3.55
N ALA A 67 13.33 -6.90 3.39
CA ALA A 67 12.62 -7.20 2.15
C ALA A 67 13.24 -6.47 0.94
N ALA A 68 13.54 -5.18 1.07
CA ALA A 68 14.18 -4.39 0.02
C ALA A 68 15.58 -4.93 -0.35
N GLU A 69 16.34 -5.39 0.63
CA GLU A 69 17.65 -6.01 0.38
C GLU A 69 17.52 -7.36 -0.33
N GLU A 70 16.60 -8.21 0.12
CA GLU A 70 16.36 -9.51 -0.51
C GLU A 70 15.93 -9.35 -1.98
N VAL A 71 15.03 -8.40 -2.27
CA VAL A 71 14.62 -8.09 -3.65
C VAL A 71 15.81 -7.64 -4.49
N ARG A 72 16.71 -6.83 -3.94
CA ARG A 72 17.94 -6.43 -4.64
C ARG A 72 18.80 -7.62 -5.02
N GLN A 73 18.96 -8.60 -4.10
CA GLN A 73 19.75 -9.81 -4.33
C GLN A 73 19.07 -10.71 -5.37
N LEU A 74 17.76 -10.95 -5.24
CA LEU A 74 16.99 -11.78 -6.17
C LEU A 74 17.00 -11.20 -7.59
N LEU A 75 16.90 -9.88 -7.72
CA LEU A 75 16.90 -9.17 -9.00
C LEU A 75 18.30 -8.78 -9.51
N ALA A 76 19.37 -9.25 -8.88
CA ALA A 76 20.73 -9.11 -9.40
C ALA A 76 20.96 -9.93 -10.67
N LYS A 77 20.22 -11.03 -10.84
CA LYS A 77 20.20 -11.85 -12.05
C LYS A 77 19.09 -11.37 -13.01
N PRO A 78 19.18 -11.70 -14.31
CA PRO A 78 18.10 -11.40 -15.24
C PRO A 78 16.76 -12.00 -14.79
N PHE A 79 15.69 -11.24 -14.97
CA PHE A 79 14.32 -11.61 -14.61
C PHE A 79 13.34 -11.16 -15.68
N THR A 80 12.15 -11.72 -15.69
CA THR A 80 11.09 -11.37 -16.63
C THR A 80 10.01 -10.56 -15.93
N VAL A 81 9.58 -9.46 -16.54
CA VAL A 81 8.44 -8.64 -16.07
C VAL A 81 7.24 -8.89 -16.96
N HIS A 82 6.12 -9.26 -16.37
CA HIS A 82 4.84 -9.40 -17.03
C HIS A 82 3.94 -8.24 -16.63
N THR A 83 3.62 -7.37 -17.57
CA THR A 83 2.78 -6.18 -17.31
C THR A 83 1.83 -5.88 -18.45
N ALA A 84 0.65 -5.36 -18.13
CA ALA A 84 -0.28 -4.75 -19.08
C ALA A 84 -0.20 -3.22 -19.03
N PHE A 85 0.87 -2.66 -18.46
CA PHE A 85 1.08 -1.23 -18.26
C PHE A 85 -0.06 -0.52 -17.50
N ALA A 86 -0.77 -1.25 -16.63
CA ALA A 86 -1.76 -0.66 -15.74
C ALA A 86 -1.06 0.26 -14.74
N SER A 87 -1.51 1.51 -14.67
CA SER A 87 -0.96 2.50 -13.73
C SER A 87 -1.29 2.14 -12.29
N ALA A 88 -0.28 2.20 -11.43
CA ALA A 88 -0.44 2.08 -10.00
C ALA A 88 -0.42 3.48 -9.37
N PRO A 89 -1.45 3.89 -8.62
CA PRO A 89 -1.43 5.14 -7.88
C PRO A 89 -0.32 5.12 -6.82
N GLY A 90 0.22 6.30 -6.48
CA GLY A 90 1.27 6.42 -5.46
C GLY A 90 2.01 7.76 -5.53
N ARG A 91 2.90 7.99 -4.55
CA ARG A 91 3.66 9.24 -4.36
C ARG A 91 4.84 9.42 -5.31
N SER A 92 5.23 8.37 -6.02
CA SER A 92 6.36 8.48 -6.95
C SER A 92 6.10 9.56 -7.98
N ALA A 93 7.06 10.46 -8.18
CA ALA A 93 7.04 11.42 -9.28
C ALA A 93 7.03 10.73 -10.65
N LYS A 94 7.45 9.45 -10.69
CA LYS A 94 7.35 8.59 -11.86
C LYS A 94 6.10 7.69 -11.72
N PRO A 95 5.29 7.56 -12.78
CA PRO A 95 4.16 6.64 -12.79
C PRO A 95 4.62 5.23 -12.45
N ARG A 96 3.94 4.59 -11.49
CA ARG A 96 4.17 3.18 -11.19
C ARG A 96 3.33 2.31 -12.12
N THR A 97 3.88 1.18 -12.49
CA THR A 97 3.24 0.19 -13.35
C THR A 97 3.11 -1.13 -12.62
N TYR A 98 1.92 -1.68 -12.55
CA TYR A 98 1.72 -3.01 -11.96
C TYR A 98 2.31 -4.11 -12.82
N GLY A 99 2.91 -5.12 -12.18
CA GLY A 99 3.42 -6.31 -12.85
C GLY A 99 3.72 -7.48 -11.92
N PHE A 100 3.90 -8.63 -12.56
CA PHE A 100 4.47 -9.84 -11.96
C PHE A 100 5.93 -9.96 -12.37
N VAL A 101 6.73 -10.60 -11.56
CA VAL A 101 8.15 -10.81 -11.83
C VAL A 101 8.50 -12.29 -11.70
N THR A 102 8.91 -12.88 -12.81
CA THR A 102 9.47 -14.23 -12.81
C THR A 102 10.99 -14.15 -12.69
N LEU A 103 11.53 -14.75 -11.65
CA LEU A 103 12.97 -14.82 -11.35
C LEU A 103 13.69 -15.72 -12.35
N SER A 104 15.02 -15.66 -12.36
CA SER A 104 15.87 -16.48 -13.25
C SER A 104 15.75 -17.99 -13.01
N ASP A 105 15.26 -18.41 -11.86
CA ASP A 105 15.00 -19.80 -11.49
C ASP A 105 13.54 -20.24 -11.72
N GLY A 106 12.72 -19.37 -12.30
CA GLY A 106 11.32 -19.64 -12.65
C GLY A 106 10.31 -19.32 -11.57
N ARG A 107 10.72 -18.98 -10.34
CA ARG A 107 9.79 -18.61 -9.25
C ARG A 107 9.19 -17.22 -9.49
N ASP A 108 7.98 -16.99 -9.00
CA ASP A 108 7.41 -15.64 -8.90
C ASP A 108 7.98 -14.89 -7.69
N LEU A 109 8.37 -13.63 -7.88
CA LEU A 109 8.94 -12.81 -6.82
C LEU A 109 7.94 -12.53 -5.70
N GLY A 110 6.68 -12.29 -6.03
CA GLY A 110 5.63 -12.02 -5.04
C GLY A 110 5.40 -13.23 -4.14
N GLU A 111 5.32 -14.43 -4.74
CA GLU A 111 5.19 -15.69 -3.99
C GLU A 111 6.38 -15.92 -3.05
N VAL A 112 7.59 -15.64 -3.52
CA VAL A 112 8.79 -15.74 -2.68
C VAL A 112 8.73 -14.78 -1.50
N LEU A 113 8.37 -13.52 -1.72
CA LEU A 113 8.32 -12.52 -0.66
C LEU A 113 7.27 -12.84 0.40
N VAL A 114 6.08 -13.25 -0.02
CA VAL A 114 5.00 -13.63 0.92
C VAL A 114 5.34 -14.94 1.65
N GLY A 115 5.80 -15.96 0.92
CA GLY A 115 6.15 -17.26 1.49
C GLY A 115 7.34 -17.23 2.45
N GLU A 116 8.25 -16.28 2.31
CA GLU A 116 9.35 -16.05 3.26
C GLU A 116 9.01 -15.05 4.37
N GLY A 117 7.77 -14.56 4.44
CA GLY A 117 7.31 -13.62 5.45
C GLY A 117 7.98 -12.24 5.35
N LEU A 118 8.36 -11.83 4.15
CA LEU A 118 8.94 -10.51 3.85
C LEU A 118 7.87 -9.51 3.41
N ALA A 119 6.68 -9.99 3.09
CA ALA A 119 5.52 -9.21 2.69
C ALA A 119 4.23 -9.88 3.18
N ARG A 120 3.13 -9.13 3.18
CA ARG A 120 1.77 -9.67 3.32
C ARG A 120 1.09 -9.80 1.96
N SER A 121 0.12 -10.71 1.88
CA SER A 121 -0.80 -10.83 0.74
C SER A 121 -1.78 -9.65 0.77
N PHE A 122 -1.47 -8.60 0.02
CA PHE A 122 -2.27 -7.37 0.02
C PHE A 122 -2.09 -6.57 -1.27
N GLY A 123 -3.07 -5.76 -1.62
CA GLY A 123 -2.99 -4.83 -2.75
C GLY A 123 -3.86 -5.21 -3.93
N LEU A 124 -3.53 -4.70 -5.12
CA LEU A 124 -4.31 -4.96 -6.33
C LEU A 124 -4.16 -6.40 -6.80
N ARG A 125 -5.29 -7.00 -7.17
CA ARG A 125 -5.41 -8.40 -7.56
C ARG A 125 -5.67 -8.53 -9.06
N ARG A 126 -5.09 -9.56 -9.67
CA ARG A 126 -5.28 -9.88 -11.09
C ARG A 126 -4.96 -11.36 -11.35
N GLY A 127 -5.51 -11.94 -12.42
CA GLY A 127 -5.09 -13.26 -12.90
C GLY A 127 -3.61 -13.27 -13.29
N THR A 128 -2.92 -14.37 -13.00
CA THR A 128 -1.48 -14.50 -13.19
C THR A 128 -1.09 -14.76 -14.66
N PRO A 129 0.15 -14.51 -15.05
CA PRO A 129 0.63 -14.75 -16.42
C PRO A 129 0.57 -16.22 -16.85
N ASP A 130 0.66 -17.15 -15.91
CA ASP A 130 0.57 -18.60 -16.11
C ASP A 130 -0.88 -19.13 -16.17
N GLY A 131 -1.87 -18.24 -15.99
CA GLY A 131 -3.28 -18.56 -16.27
C GLY A 131 -4.14 -18.81 -15.04
N LEU A 132 -3.66 -18.58 -13.81
CA LEU A 132 -4.53 -18.63 -12.65
C LEU A 132 -5.57 -17.50 -12.71
N THR A 133 -6.79 -17.81 -12.32
CA THR A 133 -7.81 -16.78 -12.10
C THR A 133 -7.43 -15.89 -10.92
N THR A 134 -7.99 -14.69 -10.85
CA THR A 134 -7.76 -13.76 -9.72
C THR A 134 -8.06 -14.43 -8.37
N ALA A 135 -9.16 -15.18 -8.27
CA ALA A 135 -9.53 -15.86 -7.03
C ALA A 135 -8.57 -17.01 -6.67
N ALA A 136 -8.07 -17.76 -7.65
CA ALA A 136 -7.10 -18.82 -7.41
C ALA A 136 -5.73 -18.27 -6.98
N ALA A 137 -5.28 -17.19 -7.62
CA ALA A 137 -4.04 -16.51 -7.26
C ALA A 137 -4.13 -15.89 -5.85
N GLU A 138 -5.27 -15.30 -5.50
CA GLU A 138 -5.51 -14.78 -4.16
C GLU A 138 -5.41 -15.89 -3.10
N ALA A 139 -6.12 -17.00 -3.31
CA ALA A 139 -6.07 -18.13 -2.39
C ALA A 139 -4.64 -18.70 -2.23
N GLN A 140 -3.88 -18.77 -3.33
CA GLN A 140 -2.49 -19.20 -3.30
C GLN A 140 -1.61 -18.26 -2.47
N MET A 141 -1.77 -16.95 -2.63
CA MET A 141 -1.00 -15.97 -1.86
C MET A 141 -1.36 -16.00 -0.37
N ASP A 142 -2.64 -16.18 -0.04
CA ASP A 142 -3.12 -16.29 1.34
C ASP A 142 -2.60 -17.59 1.99
N ASP A 143 -2.53 -18.71 1.25
CA ASP A 143 -1.94 -19.96 1.72
C ASP A 143 -0.42 -19.83 1.96
N LEU A 144 0.30 -19.10 1.11
CA LEU A 144 1.72 -18.81 1.29
C LEU A 144 1.95 -17.97 2.55
N GLU A 145 1.14 -16.94 2.77
CA GLU A 145 1.21 -16.10 3.97
C GLU A 145 0.91 -16.92 5.24
N LEU A 146 -0.14 -17.73 5.22
CA LEU A 146 -0.47 -18.61 6.32
C LEU A 146 0.67 -19.60 6.61
N GLY A 147 1.27 -20.17 5.57
CA GLY A 147 2.45 -21.04 5.68
C GLY A 147 3.66 -20.34 6.31
N ALA A 148 3.91 -19.08 5.93
CA ALA A 148 4.96 -18.25 6.53
C ALA A 148 4.69 -17.97 8.01
N ALA A 149 3.44 -17.66 8.36
CA ALA A 149 3.02 -17.39 9.74
C ALA A 149 3.17 -18.65 10.64
N ILE A 150 2.70 -19.79 10.17
CA ILE A 150 2.82 -21.07 10.91
C ILE A 150 4.29 -21.44 11.10
N ALA A 151 5.11 -21.29 10.06
CA ALA A 151 6.54 -21.60 10.11
C ALA A 151 7.37 -20.50 10.80
N ARG A 152 6.76 -19.40 11.24
CA ARG A 152 7.41 -18.24 11.86
C ARG A 152 8.55 -17.67 10.99
N ARG A 153 8.32 -17.53 9.69
CA ARG A 153 9.30 -16.97 8.76
C ARG A 153 9.24 -15.44 8.73
N GLY A 154 10.39 -14.83 8.47
CA GLY A 154 10.49 -13.40 8.30
C GLY A 154 9.93 -12.62 9.48
N ILE A 155 9.05 -11.65 9.23
CA ILE A 155 8.41 -10.83 10.26
C ILE A 155 7.50 -11.66 11.19
N TRP A 156 6.94 -12.77 10.74
CA TRP A 156 6.10 -13.64 11.55
C TRP A 156 6.86 -14.31 12.72
N ALA A 157 8.20 -14.33 12.70
CA ALA A 157 9.00 -14.76 13.85
C ALA A 157 8.86 -13.81 15.04
N GLU A 158 8.60 -12.53 14.79
CA GLU A 158 8.50 -11.47 15.80
C GLU A 158 7.04 -11.26 16.27
N THR A 159 6.07 -11.94 15.67
CA THR A 159 4.65 -11.83 15.98
C THR A 159 4.37 -12.32 17.42
N ASP A 160 3.71 -11.49 18.22
CA ASP A 160 3.06 -11.91 19.45
C ASP A 160 1.64 -12.37 19.15
N ALA A 161 1.44 -13.69 19.13
CA ALA A 161 0.15 -14.29 18.80
C ALA A 161 -0.97 -13.89 19.79
N GLN A 162 -0.66 -13.59 21.04
CA GLN A 162 -1.67 -13.17 22.03
C GLN A 162 -2.11 -11.73 21.76
N ARG A 163 -1.20 -10.88 21.33
CA ARG A 163 -1.47 -9.48 21.01
C ARG A 163 -2.09 -9.27 19.63
N LEU A 164 -1.80 -10.16 18.69
CA LEU A 164 -2.32 -10.05 17.32
C LEU A 164 -3.84 -9.89 17.28
N VAL A 165 -4.57 -10.65 18.09
CA VAL A 165 -6.04 -10.58 18.15
C VAL A 165 -6.48 -9.25 18.73
N SER A 166 -5.90 -8.81 19.85
CA SER A 166 -6.26 -7.55 20.49
C SER A 166 -5.92 -6.33 19.65
N LEU A 167 -4.79 -6.32 18.97
CA LEU A 167 -4.37 -5.23 18.09
C LEU A 167 -5.26 -5.11 16.87
N ARG A 168 -5.62 -6.24 16.26
CA ARG A 168 -6.58 -6.26 15.12
C ARG A 168 -7.98 -5.83 15.55
N GLU A 169 -8.40 -6.18 16.75
CA GLU A 169 -9.69 -5.77 17.29
C GLU A 169 -9.71 -4.26 17.62
N ALA A 170 -8.68 -3.75 18.29
CA ALA A 170 -8.53 -2.33 18.56
C ALA A 170 -8.59 -1.49 17.28
N ARG A 171 -7.90 -1.94 16.24
CA ARG A 171 -7.94 -1.28 14.93
C ARG A 171 -9.33 -1.29 14.30
N ARG A 172 -10.04 -2.42 14.33
CA ARG A 172 -11.41 -2.50 13.81
C ARG A 172 -12.37 -1.58 14.54
N VAL A 173 -12.16 -1.39 15.86
CA VAL A 173 -12.93 -0.44 16.67
C VAL A 173 -12.62 0.98 16.23
N GLU A 174 -11.34 1.34 16.10
CA GLU A 174 -10.89 2.66 15.63
C GLU A 174 -11.43 2.99 14.23
N GLU A 175 -11.31 2.06 13.28
CA GLU A 175 -11.85 2.21 11.92
C GLU A 175 -13.39 2.43 11.96
N ARG A 176 -14.10 1.69 12.81
CA ARG A 176 -15.55 1.84 12.96
C ARG A 176 -15.92 3.18 13.58
N GLU A 177 -15.22 3.59 14.64
CA GLU A 177 -15.43 4.89 15.28
C GLU A 177 -15.17 6.05 14.30
N LEU A 178 -14.12 5.94 13.48
CA LEU A 178 -13.83 6.89 12.40
C LEU A 178 -14.92 6.89 11.34
N GLU A 179 -15.38 5.73 10.88
CA GLU A 179 -16.51 5.61 9.94
C GLU A 179 -17.80 6.16 10.52
N GLU A 180 -18.08 5.93 11.79
CA GLU A 180 -19.25 6.45 12.48
C GLU A 180 -19.20 7.97 12.67
N ALA A 181 -18.03 8.50 12.98
CA ALA A 181 -17.84 9.94 13.18
C ALA A 181 -17.84 10.73 11.86
N PHE A 182 -17.26 10.17 10.79
CA PHE A 182 -16.94 10.93 9.58
C PHE A 182 -17.43 10.28 8.27
N GLY A 183 -17.76 8.99 8.26
CA GLY A 183 -17.97 8.20 7.04
C GLY A 183 -19.43 7.99 6.61
N ARG A 184 -20.43 8.46 7.37
CA ARG A 184 -21.84 8.29 6.97
C ARG A 184 -22.31 9.43 6.09
N PRO A 185 -23.13 9.17 5.06
CA PRO A 185 -23.90 10.19 4.40
C PRO A 185 -24.81 10.86 5.46
N GLY A 186 -24.49 12.12 5.86
CA GLY A 186 -25.19 12.84 6.92
C GLY A 186 -24.40 13.09 8.20
N GLY A 187 -23.11 12.71 8.28
CA GLY A 187 -22.18 13.18 9.30
C GLY A 187 -21.94 14.70 9.19
N GLU A 188 -21.48 15.33 10.27
CA GLU A 188 -21.17 16.76 10.22
C GLU A 188 -20.06 17.02 9.20
N PRO A 189 -20.25 18.00 8.28
CA PRO A 189 -19.22 18.38 7.35
C PRO A 189 -17.95 18.87 8.07
N PHE A 190 -16.79 18.44 7.60
CA PHE A 190 -15.50 18.83 8.16
C PHE A 190 -14.68 19.70 7.19
N ASP A 191 -13.73 20.48 7.75
CA ASP A 191 -12.89 21.38 6.94
C ASP A 191 -11.69 20.60 6.35
N PRO A 192 -11.60 20.49 5.02
CA PRO A 192 -10.47 19.82 4.37
C PRO A 192 -9.13 20.53 4.62
N ASN A 193 -9.12 21.79 5.08
CA ASN A 193 -7.87 22.49 5.42
C ASN A 193 -7.23 22.01 6.72
N THR A 194 -8.03 21.46 7.64
CA THR A 194 -7.57 21.04 8.98
C THR A 194 -7.66 19.52 9.19
N ALA A 195 -8.46 18.83 8.36
CA ALA A 195 -8.67 17.41 8.47
C ALA A 195 -7.37 16.58 8.33
N SER A 196 -7.23 15.51 9.09
CA SER A 196 -6.14 14.55 8.91
C SER A 196 -6.27 13.78 7.58
N VAL A 197 -5.18 13.13 7.13
CA VAL A 197 -5.21 12.25 5.96
C VAL A 197 -6.27 11.16 6.15
N ASP A 198 -6.35 10.57 7.35
CA ASP A 198 -7.32 9.52 7.68
C ASP A 198 -8.77 9.99 7.56
N GLN A 199 -9.07 11.21 8.05
CA GLN A 199 -10.40 11.81 7.89
C GLN A 199 -10.75 12.04 6.41
N ILE A 200 -9.81 12.52 5.63
CA ILE A 200 -10.02 12.76 4.18
C ILE A 200 -10.22 11.43 3.44
N MET A 201 -9.55 10.36 3.85
CA MET A 201 -9.72 9.02 3.25
C MET A 201 -11.11 8.41 3.47
N LEU A 202 -11.88 8.88 4.45
CA LEU A 202 -13.27 8.45 4.65
C LEU A 202 -14.23 8.99 3.58
N LEU A 203 -13.81 9.99 2.81
CA LEU A 203 -14.63 10.53 1.73
C LEU A 203 -14.80 9.51 0.60
N PRO A 204 -16.02 9.33 0.07
CA PRO A 204 -16.28 8.40 -1.02
C PRO A 204 -15.40 8.62 -2.24
N GLY A 205 -14.64 7.59 -2.64
CA GLY A 205 -13.76 7.63 -3.79
C GLY A 205 -12.40 8.29 -3.55
N ILE A 206 -12.09 8.66 -2.29
CA ILE A 206 -10.80 9.19 -1.89
C ILE A 206 -9.97 8.08 -1.24
N GLY A 207 -8.93 7.65 -1.93
CA GLY A 207 -7.88 6.80 -1.37
C GLY A 207 -6.70 7.62 -0.88
N GLU A 208 -5.72 6.95 -0.27
CA GLU A 208 -4.52 7.55 0.33
C GLU A 208 -3.86 8.63 -0.54
N VAL A 209 -3.62 8.31 -1.82
CA VAL A 209 -2.95 9.23 -2.76
C VAL A 209 -3.75 10.52 -3.01
N LEU A 210 -5.09 10.42 -3.08
CA LEU A 210 -5.92 11.59 -3.26
C LEU A 210 -6.02 12.39 -1.97
N ALA A 211 -6.09 11.72 -0.82
CA ALA A 211 -6.07 12.37 0.49
C ALA A 211 -4.78 13.17 0.71
N GLU A 212 -3.62 12.61 0.38
CA GLU A 212 -2.33 13.31 0.43
C GLU A 212 -2.31 14.54 -0.48
N ARG A 213 -2.76 14.40 -1.73
CA ARG A 213 -2.83 15.52 -2.66
C ARG A 213 -3.77 16.63 -2.18
N ILE A 214 -4.85 16.27 -1.48
CA ILE A 214 -5.73 17.22 -0.83
C ILE A 214 -4.96 17.96 0.28
N VAL A 215 -4.21 17.25 1.11
CA VAL A 215 -3.39 17.86 2.18
C VAL A 215 -2.31 18.77 1.60
N GLU A 216 -1.60 18.32 0.57
CA GLU A 216 -0.55 19.10 -0.11
C GLU A 216 -1.11 20.34 -0.84
N GLY A 217 -2.34 20.25 -1.34
CA GLY A 217 -2.99 21.33 -2.09
C GLY A 217 -3.57 22.47 -1.26
N ARG A 218 -3.47 22.40 0.09
CA ARG A 218 -3.96 23.43 1.02
C ARG A 218 -3.22 24.77 0.84
N PRO A 219 -3.88 25.89 1.16
CA PRO A 219 -5.26 26.07 1.63
C PRO A 219 -6.30 26.10 0.49
N TYR A 220 -7.53 25.68 0.80
CA TYR A 220 -8.72 25.80 -0.04
C TYR A 220 -9.59 26.94 0.47
N LYS A 221 -10.10 27.77 -0.44
CA LYS A 221 -11.00 28.89 -0.12
C LYS A 221 -12.47 28.49 -0.21
N SER A 222 -12.76 27.44 -0.97
CA SER A 222 -14.09 26.86 -1.12
C SER A 222 -13.96 25.35 -1.33
N VAL A 223 -15.05 24.61 -1.09
CA VAL A 223 -15.11 23.17 -1.38
C VAL A 223 -14.86 22.90 -2.87
N ASP A 224 -15.33 23.78 -3.76
CA ASP A 224 -15.10 23.68 -5.21
C ASP A 224 -13.62 23.73 -5.60
N ASP A 225 -12.76 24.36 -4.80
CA ASP A 225 -11.32 24.41 -5.04
C ASP A 225 -10.66 23.00 -5.06
N LEU A 226 -11.30 22.02 -4.44
CA LEU A 226 -10.83 20.64 -4.46
C LEU A 226 -10.81 20.01 -5.85
N ARG A 227 -11.58 20.55 -6.79
CA ARG A 227 -11.57 20.14 -8.21
C ARG A 227 -10.22 20.38 -8.90
N ARG A 228 -9.39 21.26 -8.37
CA ARG A 228 -8.03 21.51 -8.89
C ARG A 228 -7.03 20.40 -8.52
N VAL A 229 -7.39 19.51 -7.56
CA VAL A 229 -6.54 18.41 -7.14
C VAL A 229 -6.50 17.33 -8.23
N PRO A 230 -5.31 16.98 -8.77
CA PRO A 230 -5.19 15.99 -9.81
C PRO A 230 -5.77 14.64 -9.37
N GLY A 231 -6.74 14.13 -10.13
CA GLY A 231 -7.45 12.88 -9.82
C GLY A 231 -8.85 13.08 -9.21
N ILE A 232 -9.22 14.30 -8.82
CA ILE A 232 -10.58 14.62 -8.39
C ILE A 232 -11.38 15.11 -9.61
N GLY A 233 -12.02 14.14 -10.29
CA GLY A 233 -12.95 14.43 -11.37
C GLY A 233 -14.37 14.70 -10.85
N GLU A 234 -15.26 15.13 -11.76
CA GLU A 234 -16.64 15.51 -11.44
C GLU A 234 -17.40 14.44 -10.65
N LYS A 235 -17.24 13.16 -11.04
CA LYS A 235 -17.92 12.05 -10.37
C LYS A 235 -17.43 11.83 -8.94
N VAL A 236 -16.12 11.94 -8.73
CA VAL A 236 -15.50 11.78 -7.40
C VAL A 236 -15.91 12.95 -6.51
N PHE A 237 -15.81 14.18 -7.02
CA PHE A 237 -16.21 15.39 -6.30
C PHE A 237 -17.68 15.36 -5.88
N ALA A 238 -18.58 15.00 -6.78
CA ALA A 238 -20.00 14.89 -6.49
C ALA A 238 -20.33 13.89 -5.36
N GLY A 239 -19.47 12.86 -5.18
CA GLY A 239 -19.64 11.84 -4.15
C GLY A 239 -19.37 12.34 -2.73
N PHE A 240 -18.58 13.40 -2.55
CA PHE A 240 -18.17 13.83 -1.21
C PHE A 240 -18.37 15.32 -0.89
N LYS A 241 -18.70 16.16 -1.85
CA LYS A 241 -18.77 17.63 -1.66
C LYS A 241 -19.64 18.05 -0.47
N ASP A 242 -20.73 17.32 -0.22
CA ASP A 242 -21.71 17.62 0.85
C ASP A 242 -21.19 17.20 2.25
N SER A 243 -20.07 16.46 2.30
CA SER A 243 -19.41 16.06 3.54
C SER A 243 -18.31 17.06 3.95
N LEU A 244 -18.18 18.16 3.24
CA LEU A 244 -17.11 19.15 3.49
C LEU A 244 -17.69 20.55 3.68
N GLN A 245 -17.02 21.32 4.53
CA GLN A 245 -17.23 22.76 4.69
C GLN A 245 -15.89 23.47 4.86
N ILE A 246 -15.79 24.70 4.41
CA ILE A 246 -14.63 25.53 4.70
C ILE A 246 -15.02 26.48 5.82
N ALA A 247 -14.25 26.46 6.91
CA ALA A 247 -14.42 27.41 7.99
C ALA A 247 -14.13 28.84 7.50
N PRO A 248 -14.89 29.85 7.91
CA PRO A 248 -14.73 31.24 7.49
C PRO A 248 -13.38 31.84 7.92
#